data_509a8dc6e58439711428841af911d936
#
_entry.id   509a8dc6e58439711428841af911d936
#
_cell.length_a   1.000
_cell.length_b   1.000
_cell.length_c   1.000
_cell.angle_alpha   90.00
_cell.angle_beta   90.00
_cell.angle_gamma   90.00
#
_symmetry.space_group_name_H-M   'P 1'
#
loop_
_entity.id
_entity.type
_entity.pdbx_description
1 polymer ?
#
loop_
_entity_poly.entity_id
_entity_poly.type
_entity_poly.pdbx_seq_one_letter_code
_entity_poly.pdbx_strand_id
1 'polypeptide(L)'
;MRRFVLVCLIGLAIAYAVGIPLFVLRDDAPLPEGADAVVVLAGPVELLRAGQTLVGGGIAPTLVVSTSRGGRGDRRVRYCRSEPENVVCLYPGPFSIPGEAQAVTELADRENWDTLVLVTSRHERLLAERVFRRCGNYRVAGHGVDESWWREAIGIPLEWVKLGIAETVRRGC
;
A
#
# COMPACT_ATOMS: atom_id res chain seq x y z
N MET A 1 25.76 -9.92 28.66
CA MET A 1 25.85 -9.37 27.31
C MET A 1 25.74 -10.45 26.22
N ARG A 2 26.61 -11.50 26.21
CA ARG A 2 26.61 -12.54 25.15
C ARG A 2 25.27 -13.27 24.97
N ARG A 3 24.58 -13.65 26.05
CA ARG A 3 23.25 -14.29 25.99
C ARG A 3 22.17 -13.37 25.44
N PHE A 4 22.19 -12.09 25.80
CA PHE A 4 21.25 -11.09 25.28
C PHE A 4 21.45 -10.89 23.76
N VAL A 5 22.69 -10.74 23.32
CA VAL A 5 23.01 -10.62 21.88
C VAL A 5 22.53 -11.86 21.10
N LEU A 6 22.77 -13.06 21.66
CA LEU A 6 22.31 -14.30 21.03
C LEU A 6 20.78 -14.36 20.88
N VAL A 7 20.04 -13.97 21.92
CA VAL A 7 18.56 -13.93 21.89
C VAL A 7 18.07 -12.93 20.84
N CYS A 8 18.68 -11.75 20.75
CA CYS A 8 18.33 -10.76 19.72
C CYS A 8 18.60 -11.28 18.29
N LEU A 9 19.73 -11.94 18.08
CA LEU A 9 20.05 -12.52 16.78
C LEU A 9 19.10 -13.65 16.38
N ILE A 10 18.74 -14.53 17.31
CA ILE A 10 17.74 -15.57 17.08
C ILE A 10 16.37 -14.95 16.77
N GLY A 11 15.92 -13.96 17.54
CA GLY A 11 14.68 -13.25 17.29
C GLY A 11 14.63 -12.60 15.91
N LEU A 12 15.74 -11.96 15.51
CA LEU A 12 15.85 -11.36 14.18
C LEU A 12 15.81 -12.44 13.08
N ALA A 13 16.55 -13.53 13.25
CA ALA A 13 16.53 -14.64 12.29
C ALA A 13 15.12 -15.23 12.11
N ILE A 14 14.37 -15.41 13.20
CA ILE A 14 12.99 -15.88 13.15
C ILE A 14 12.11 -14.85 12.44
N ALA A 15 12.26 -13.56 12.75
CA ALA A 15 11.49 -12.49 12.10
C ALA A 15 11.68 -12.47 10.58
N TYR A 16 12.91 -12.70 10.10
CA TYR A 16 13.17 -12.83 8.65
C TYR A 16 12.67 -14.15 8.08
N ALA A 17 12.90 -15.29 8.77
CA ALA A 17 12.47 -16.60 8.29
C ALA A 17 10.94 -16.69 8.08
N VAL A 18 10.16 -15.99 8.91
CA VAL A 18 8.70 -15.91 8.78
C VAL A 18 8.29 -14.72 7.92
N GLY A 19 8.99 -13.60 8.03
CA GLY A 19 8.64 -12.36 7.32
C GLY A 19 8.84 -12.44 5.80
N ILE A 20 9.90 -13.08 5.33
CA ILE A 20 10.14 -13.22 3.89
C ILE A 20 8.97 -13.93 3.18
N PRO A 21 8.55 -15.14 3.58
CA PRO A 21 7.42 -15.77 2.93
C PRO A 21 6.10 -15.01 3.10
N LEU A 22 5.90 -14.34 4.21
CA LEU A 22 4.64 -13.64 4.50
C LEU A 22 4.52 -12.31 3.75
N PHE A 23 5.58 -11.52 3.69
CA PHE A 23 5.54 -10.16 3.15
C PHE A 23 6.10 -10.04 1.73
N VAL A 24 7.01 -10.93 1.32
CA VAL A 24 7.71 -10.83 0.04
C VAL A 24 7.31 -11.93 -0.93
N LEU A 25 7.30 -13.19 -0.51
CA LEU A 25 7.07 -14.33 -1.40
C LEU A 25 5.59 -14.67 -1.61
N ARG A 26 4.69 -14.02 -0.89
CA ARG A 26 3.27 -14.25 -1.06
C ARG A 26 2.82 -13.73 -2.42
N ASP A 27 2.28 -14.59 -3.26
CA ASP A 27 1.72 -14.22 -4.56
C ASP A 27 0.58 -13.20 -4.44
N ASP A 28 0.45 -12.37 -5.46
CA ASP A 28 -0.69 -11.49 -5.59
C ASP A 28 -1.95 -12.34 -5.86
N ALA A 29 -3.05 -11.99 -5.22
CA ALA A 29 -4.33 -12.55 -5.60
C ALA A 29 -4.64 -12.14 -7.06
N PRO A 30 -5.36 -12.97 -7.82
CA PRO A 30 -5.84 -12.55 -9.14
C PRO A 30 -6.55 -11.20 -9.05
N LEU A 31 -6.20 -10.29 -9.94
CA LEU A 31 -6.85 -8.98 -9.99
C LEU A 31 -8.30 -9.16 -10.43
N PRO A 32 -9.24 -8.46 -9.80
CA PRO A 32 -10.64 -8.52 -10.19
C PRO A 32 -10.82 -7.90 -11.58
N GLU A 33 -11.59 -8.54 -12.43
CA GLU A 33 -12.07 -7.92 -13.66
C GLU A 33 -13.11 -6.85 -13.31
N GLY A 34 -12.96 -5.65 -13.87
CA GLY A 34 -13.91 -4.56 -13.66
C GLY A 34 -13.87 -3.98 -12.24
N ALA A 35 -12.68 -3.73 -11.70
CA ALA A 35 -12.55 -2.92 -10.51
C ALA A 35 -13.01 -1.47 -10.78
N ASP A 36 -13.49 -0.76 -9.75
CA ASP A 36 -13.94 0.62 -9.88
C ASP A 36 -12.76 1.59 -9.94
N ALA A 37 -11.72 1.32 -9.16
CA ALA A 37 -10.52 2.14 -9.14
C ALA A 37 -9.25 1.35 -8.84
N VAL A 38 -8.15 1.80 -9.43
CA VAL A 38 -6.78 1.44 -9.02
C VAL A 38 -6.25 2.54 -8.11
N VAL A 39 -5.89 2.18 -6.89
CA VAL A 39 -5.40 3.10 -5.86
C VAL A 39 -3.90 2.91 -5.67
N VAL A 40 -3.12 3.90 -6.06
CA VAL A 40 -1.66 3.93 -5.88
C VAL A 40 -1.34 4.58 -4.54
N LEU A 41 -0.83 3.79 -3.60
CA LEU A 41 -0.45 4.28 -2.28
C LEU A 41 0.86 5.07 -2.34
N ALA A 42 1.15 5.79 -1.26
CA ALA A 42 2.40 6.52 -1.10
C ALA A 42 3.60 5.55 -1.19
N GLY A 43 4.61 5.92 -1.96
CA GLY A 43 5.77 5.06 -2.16
C GLY A 43 6.64 5.53 -3.32
N PRO A 44 7.51 4.71 -3.85
CA PRO A 44 8.35 5.04 -4.99
C PRO A 44 7.53 5.27 -6.28
N VAL A 45 8.16 5.89 -7.28
CA VAL A 45 7.49 6.25 -8.55
C VAL A 45 7.09 5.02 -9.38
N GLU A 46 7.69 3.90 -9.11
CA GLU A 46 7.40 2.60 -9.72
C GLU A 46 5.94 2.18 -9.46
N LEU A 47 5.41 2.51 -8.28
CA LEU A 47 4.00 2.27 -7.94
C LEU A 47 3.06 3.04 -8.88
N LEU A 48 3.38 4.31 -9.18
CA LEU A 48 2.59 5.11 -10.12
C LEU A 48 2.59 4.48 -11.51
N ARG A 49 3.74 4.02 -12.00
CA ARG A 49 3.84 3.35 -13.30
C ARG A 49 3.02 2.06 -13.33
N ALA A 50 3.09 1.25 -12.25
CA ALA A 50 2.30 0.03 -12.15
C ALA A 50 0.80 0.35 -12.17
N GLY A 51 0.35 1.35 -11.40
CA GLY A 51 -1.05 1.79 -11.43
C GLY A 51 -1.51 2.27 -12.80
N GLN A 52 -0.69 3.05 -13.50
CA GLN A 52 -0.97 3.50 -14.86
C GLN A 52 -1.07 2.31 -15.85
N THR A 53 -0.21 1.30 -15.70
CA THR A 53 -0.24 0.08 -16.50
C THR A 53 -1.54 -0.70 -16.29
N LEU A 54 -1.99 -0.83 -15.05
CA LEU A 54 -3.23 -1.53 -14.72
C LEU A 54 -4.47 -0.82 -15.29
N VAL A 55 -4.54 0.50 -15.15
CA VAL A 55 -5.64 1.29 -15.77
C VAL A 55 -5.58 1.23 -17.28
N GLY A 56 -4.39 1.38 -17.88
CA GLY A 56 -4.19 1.23 -19.31
C GLY A 56 -4.52 -0.17 -19.85
N GLY A 57 -4.40 -1.20 -18.99
CA GLY A 57 -4.82 -2.57 -19.25
C GLY A 57 -6.32 -2.84 -19.05
N GLY A 58 -7.10 -1.84 -18.64
CA GLY A 58 -8.55 -1.96 -18.47
C GLY A 58 -9.00 -2.60 -17.15
N ILE A 59 -8.14 -2.71 -16.16
CA ILE A 59 -8.50 -3.27 -14.83
C ILE A 59 -9.54 -2.39 -14.13
N ALA A 60 -9.41 -1.06 -14.27
CA ALA A 60 -10.37 -0.09 -13.73
C ALA A 60 -10.37 1.18 -14.58
N PRO A 61 -11.48 1.95 -14.61
CA PRO A 61 -11.56 3.21 -15.34
C PRO A 61 -10.82 4.36 -14.64
N THR A 62 -10.66 4.30 -13.31
CA THR A 62 -10.15 5.41 -12.51
C THR A 62 -8.82 5.06 -11.84
N LEU A 63 -7.88 6.01 -11.91
CA LEU A 63 -6.62 5.95 -11.16
C LEU A 63 -6.67 6.93 -9.98
N VAL A 64 -6.52 6.41 -8.76
CA VAL A 64 -6.38 7.22 -7.55
C VAL A 64 -4.91 7.26 -7.15
N VAL A 65 -4.36 8.45 -6.98
CA VAL A 65 -2.95 8.63 -6.60
C VAL A 65 -2.85 9.31 -5.25
N SER A 66 -2.33 8.59 -4.25
CA SER A 66 -2.00 9.16 -2.96
C SER A 66 -0.66 9.88 -3.01
N THR A 67 -0.64 11.15 -2.63
CA THR A 67 0.56 11.99 -2.65
C THR A 67 0.55 13.06 -1.56
N SER A 68 1.72 13.64 -1.29
CA SER A 68 1.84 14.77 -0.36
C SER A 68 1.64 16.12 -1.08
N ARG A 69 1.15 17.14 -0.36
CA ARG A 69 0.99 18.49 -0.93
C ARG A 69 2.30 19.24 -1.16
N GLY A 70 3.41 18.80 -0.57
CA GLY A 70 4.63 19.63 -0.42
C GLY A 70 5.88 19.17 -1.16
N GLY A 71 5.89 18.09 -1.88
CA GLY A 71 7.08 17.51 -2.52
C GLY A 71 7.48 18.22 -3.83
N ARG A 72 8.26 19.32 -3.75
CA ARG A 72 8.86 19.94 -4.95
C ARG A 72 9.86 19.00 -5.60
N GLY A 73 9.56 18.17 -6.48
CA GLY A 73 10.46 17.20 -7.16
C GLY A 73 9.87 15.80 -7.17
N ASP A 74 8.85 15.52 -6.38
CA ASP A 74 8.14 14.26 -6.45
C ASP A 74 7.38 14.17 -7.80
N ARG A 75 7.64 13.09 -8.53
CA ARG A 75 7.01 12.85 -9.84
C ARG A 75 5.50 12.68 -9.72
N ARG A 76 5.00 12.15 -8.60
CA ARG A 76 3.57 12.00 -8.34
C ARG A 76 2.90 13.35 -8.16
N VAL A 77 3.52 14.25 -7.40
CA VAL A 77 3.04 15.63 -7.23
C VAL A 77 2.97 16.36 -8.57
N ARG A 78 3.99 16.19 -9.42
CA ARG A 78 3.97 16.77 -10.77
C ARG A 78 2.89 16.16 -11.65
N TYR A 79 2.72 14.84 -11.58
CA TYR A 79 1.67 14.12 -12.30
C TYR A 79 0.29 14.60 -11.89
N CYS A 80 0.03 14.74 -10.60
CA CYS A 80 -1.24 15.27 -10.09
C CYS A 80 -1.50 16.72 -10.50
N ARG A 81 -0.45 17.54 -10.63
CA ARG A 81 -0.59 18.93 -11.09
C ARG A 81 -0.92 19.08 -12.58
N SER A 82 -0.67 18.06 -13.37
CA SER A 82 -1.05 18.05 -14.78
C SER A 82 -2.53 17.72 -15.01
N GLU A 83 -3.28 17.45 -13.93
CA GLU A 83 -4.73 17.17 -13.95
C GLU A 83 -5.13 16.17 -15.05
N PRO A 84 -4.52 14.98 -15.12
CA PRO A 84 -4.82 14.03 -16.18
C PRO A 84 -6.25 13.51 -16.05
N GLU A 85 -6.88 13.22 -17.17
CA GLU A 85 -8.22 12.65 -17.22
C GLU A 85 -8.29 11.31 -16.48
N ASN A 86 -9.40 11.04 -15.81
CA ASN A 86 -9.66 9.80 -15.05
C ASN A 86 -8.67 9.56 -13.90
N VAL A 87 -8.02 10.62 -13.39
CA VAL A 87 -7.12 10.55 -12.25
C VAL A 87 -7.61 11.40 -11.10
N VAL A 88 -7.73 10.79 -9.93
CA VAL A 88 -8.07 11.47 -8.69
C VAL A 88 -6.84 11.51 -7.80
N CYS A 89 -6.41 12.70 -7.40
CA CYS A 89 -5.26 12.87 -6.52
C CYS A 89 -5.71 13.14 -5.09
N LEU A 90 -5.31 12.28 -4.17
CA LEU A 90 -5.59 12.38 -2.75
C LEU A 90 -4.38 12.90 -1.97
N TYR A 91 -4.67 13.70 -0.96
CA TYR A 91 -3.69 14.30 -0.06
C TYR A 91 -4.04 13.92 1.38
N PRO A 92 -3.80 12.65 1.78
CA PRO A 92 -4.24 12.16 3.08
C PRO A 92 -3.57 12.91 4.24
N GLY A 93 -4.29 13.03 5.32
CA GLY A 93 -3.76 13.52 6.58
C GLY A 93 -4.28 12.66 7.73
N PRO A 94 -3.43 11.91 8.43
CA PRO A 94 -1.96 11.83 8.32
C PRO A 94 -1.49 11.06 7.08
N PHE A 95 -0.25 11.33 6.63
CA PHE A 95 0.37 10.63 5.52
C PHE A 95 0.88 9.25 5.97
N SER A 96 -0.02 8.29 6.00
CA SER A 96 0.18 6.93 6.49
C SER A 96 -0.87 6.00 5.89
N ILE A 97 -0.64 4.69 5.87
CA ILE A 97 -1.60 3.71 5.33
C ILE A 97 -3.02 3.88 5.93
N PRO A 98 -3.22 4.06 7.25
CA PRO A 98 -4.56 4.37 7.77
C PRO A 98 -5.15 5.68 7.25
N GLY A 99 -4.35 6.75 7.17
CA GLY A 99 -4.83 8.03 6.64
C GLY A 99 -5.17 7.96 5.14
N GLU A 100 -4.41 7.19 4.37
CA GLU A 100 -4.71 6.90 2.97
C GLU A 100 -6.01 6.10 2.84
N ALA A 101 -6.18 5.07 3.68
CA ALA A 101 -7.38 4.27 3.70
C ALA A 101 -8.63 5.11 4.03
N GLN A 102 -8.56 6.01 5.00
CA GLN A 102 -9.66 6.93 5.31
C GLN A 102 -10.03 7.82 4.11
N ALA A 103 -9.02 8.47 3.51
CA ALA A 103 -9.25 9.35 2.37
C ALA A 103 -9.83 8.61 1.15
N VAL A 104 -9.38 7.37 0.93
CA VAL A 104 -9.91 6.52 -0.16
C VAL A 104 -11.32 6.04 0.18
N THR A 105 -11.60 5.68 1.43
CA THR A 105 -12.96 5.27 1.85
C THR A 105 -13.95 6.40 1.64
N GLU A 106 -13.62 7.62 2.05
CA GLU A 106 -14.47 8.79 1.80
C GLU A 106 -14.73 9.03 0.30
N LEU A 107 -13.75 8.75 -0.55
CA LEU A 107 -13.92 8.84 -1.99
C LEU A 107 -14.78 7.68 -2.52
N ALA A 108 -14.50 6.44 -2.12
CA ALA A 108 -15.23 5.26 -2.54
C ALA A 108 -16.73 5.36 -2.17
N ASP A 109 -17.04 5.84 -0.98
CA ASP A 109 -18.42 6.06 -0.53
C ASP A 109 -19.15 7.12 -1.40
N ARG A 110 -18.46 8.20 -1.81
CA ARG A 110 -19.04 9.22 -2.69
C ARG A 110 -19.29 8.72 -4.11
N GLU A 111 -18.38 7.91 -4.62
CA GLU A 111 -18.43 7.38 -5.99
C GLU A 111 -19.19 6.05 -6.08
N ASN A 112 -19.65 5.49 -4.95
CA ASN A 112 -20.28 4.18 -4.82
C ASN A 112 -19.39 3.04 -5.38
N TRP A 113 -18.12 3.04 -5.02
CA TRP A 113 -17.17 1.98 -5.42
C TRP A 113 -17.26 0.76 -4.51
N ASP A 114 -17.33 -0.43 -5.11
CA ASP A 114 -17.42 -1.72 -4.43
C ASP A 114 -16.14 -2.55 -4.51
N THR A 115 -15.23 -2.22 -5.44
CA THR A 115 -14.02 -3.02 -5.69
C THR A 115 -12.84 -2.14 -6.01
N LEU A 116 -11.78 -2.26 -5.19
CA LEU A 116 -10.54 -1.49 -5.33
C LEU A 116 -9.34 -2.40 -5.56
N VAL A 117 -8.43 -1.97 -6.43
CA VAL A 117 -7.10 -2.56 -6.57
C VAL A 117 -6.08 -1.62 -5.94
N LEU A 118 -5.38 -2.10 -4.90
CA LEU A 118 -4.33 -1.33 -4.24
C LEU A 118 -2.98 -1.64 -4.86
N VAL A 119 -2.25 -0.61 -5.27
CA VAL A 119 -0.87 -0.71 -5.74
C VAL A 119 0.06 -0.16 -4.66
N THR A 120 0.90 -1.02 -4.13
CA THR A 120 1.83 -0.70 -3.04
C THR A 120 3.12 -1.51 -3.14
N SER A 121 4.12 -1.21 -2.33
CA SER A 121 5.33 -2.02 -2.23
C SER A 121 4.97 -3.44 -1.77
N ARG A 122 5.64 -4.46 -2.29
CA ARG A 122 5.32 -5.85 -2.00
C ARG A 122 5.28 -6.14 -0.50
N HIS A 123 6.26 -5.66 0.26
CA HIS A 123 6.31 -5.87 1.71
C HIS A 123 5.20 -5.16 2.49
N GLU A 124 4.65 -4.03 1.99
CA GLU A 124 3.56 -3.29 2.65
C GLU A 124 2.15 -3.82 2.29
N ARG A 125 2.03 -4.66 1.25
CA ARG A 125 0.75 -5.12 0.72
C ARG A 125 -0.17 -5.74 1.77
N LEU A 126 0.36 -6.65 2.58
CA LEU A 126 -0.44 -7.34 3.60
C LEU A 126 -1.06 -6.35 4.61
N LEU A 127 -0.28 -5.37 5.04
CA LEU A 127 -0.76 -4.32 5.95
C LEU A 127 -1.79 -3.43 5.27
N ALA A 128 -1.51 -2.99 4.05
CA ALA A 128 -2.43 -2.15 3.28
C ALA A 128 -3.78 -2.83 3.08
N GLU A 129 -3.81 -4.07 2.59
CA GLU A 129 -5.05 -4.83 2.42
C GLU A 129 -5.85 -4.96 3.73
N ARG A 130 -5.18 -5.24 4.84
CA ARG A 130 -5.85 -5.39 6.15
C ARG A 130 -6.46 -4.08 6.63
N VAL A 131 -5.72 -2.98 6.51
CA VAL A 131 -6.19 -1.67 6.94
C VAL A 131 -7.36 -1.23 6.06
N PHE A 132 -7.24 -1.31 4.74
CA PHE A 132 -8.29 -0.92 3.82
C PHE A 132 -9.58 -1.73 4.01
N ARG A 133 -9.50 -3.05 4.19
CA ARG A 133 -10.67 -3.90 4.48
C ARG A 133 -11.39 -3.57 5.79
N ARG A 134 -10.72 -2.90 6.73
CA ARG A 134 -11.35 -2.44 7.98
C ARG A 134 -12.00 -1.07 7.83
N CYS A 135 -11.47 -0.26 6.90
CA CYS A 135 -11.89 1.11 6.74
C CYS A 135 -13.16 1.27 5.91
N GLY A 136 -13.39 0.42 4.94
CA GLY A 136 -14.52 0.56 4.01
C GLY A 136 -15.27 -0.74 3.74
N ASN A 137 -16.45 -0.60 3.18
CA ASN A 137 -17.31 -1.73 2.79
C ASN A 137 -17.13 -2.10 1.32
N TYR A 138 -15.89 -2.19 0.87
CA TYR A 138 -15.50 -2.56 -0.49
C TYR A 138 -14.57 -3.77 -0.49
N ARG A 139 -14.52 -4.47 -1.61
CA ARG A 139 -13.55 -5.54 -1.84
C ARG A 139 -12.20 -4.95 -2.21
N VAL A 140 -11.13 -5.55 -1.70
CA VAL A 140 -9.77 -5.10 -1.92
C VAL A 140 -8.91 -6.23 -2.46
N ALA A 141 -8.24 -5.98 -3.59
CA ALA A 141 -7.16 -6.80 -4.11
C ALA A 141 -5.86 -6.00 -4.09
N GLY A 142 -4.81 -6.55 -3.50
CA GLY A 142 -3.49 -5.90 -3.45
C GLY A 142 -2.61 -6.36 -4.59
N HIS A 143 -1.98 -5.41 -5.29
CA HIS A 143 -0.91 -5.61 -6.26
C HIS A 143 0.40 -5.11 -5.68
N GLY A 144 1.32 -6.03 -5.38
CA GLY A 144 2.62 -5.73 -4.80
C GLY A 144 3.66 -5.46 -5.90
N VAL A 145 4.24 -4.27 -5.89
CA VAL A 145 5.35 -3.92 -6.78
C VAL A 145 6.68 -4.22 -6.10
N ASP A 146 7.55 -4.94 -6.81
CA ASP A 146 8.89 -5.27 -6.32
C ASP A 146 9.74 -4.01 -6.23
N GLU A 147 10.44 -3.88 -5.13
CA GLU A 147 11.45 -2.87 -4.92
C GLU A 147 12.86 -3.48 -4.99
N SER A 148 13.88 -2.66 -4.78
CA SER A 148 15.24 -3.17 -4.62
C SER A 148 15.33 -4.07 -3.38
N TRP A 149 16.02 -5.22 -3.48
CA TRP A 149 16.13 -6.24 -2.43
C TRP A 149 16.50 -5.70 -1.04
N TRP A 150 17.33 -4.65 -0.97
CA TRP A 150 17.73 -4.05 0.29
C TRP A 150 16.60 -3.27 0.97
N ARG A 151 15.68 -2.66 0.19
CA ARG A 151 14.49 -1.99 0.72
C ARG A 151 13.51 -3.01 1.28
N GLU A 152 13.29 -4.09 0.57
CA GLU A 152 12.47 -5.19 1.06
C GLU A 152 13.06 -5.81 2.32
N ALA A 153 14.39 -6.05 2.36
CA ALA A 153 15.06 -6.59 3.53
C ALA A 153 14.92 -5.68 4.76
N ILE A 154 15.11 -4.36 4.62
CA ILE A 154 14.93 -3.41 5.73
C ILE A 154 13.44 -3.26 6.09
N GLY A 155 12.55 -3.38 5.11
CA GLY A 155 11.10 -3.30 5.30
C GLY A 155 10.55 -4.34 6.28
N ILE A 156 11.01 -5.60 6.19
CA ILE A 156 10.46 -6.73 6.96
C ILE A 156 10.34 -6.48 8.47
N PRO A 157 11.39 -6.04 9.20
CA PRO A 157 11.27 -5.77 10.63
C PRO A 157 10.28 -4.63 10.93
N LEU A 158 10.23 -3.62 10.06
CA LEU A 158 9.30 -2.49 10.20
C LEU A 158 7.86 -2.93 9.99
N GLU A 159 7.61 -3.84 9.05
CA GLU A 159 6.27 -4.38 8.81
C GLU A 159 5.74 -5.18 10.00
N TRP A 160 6.57 -5.94 10.70
CA TRP A 160 6.18 -6.58 11.96
C TRP A 160 5.71 -5.56 13.01
N VAL A 161 6.45 -4.45 13.15
CA VAL A 161 6.09 -3.37 14.10
C VAL A 161 4.80 -2.68 13.65
N LYS A 162 4.69 -2.30 12.38
CA LYS A 162 3.47 -1.65 11.83
C LYS A 162 2.25 -2.56 11.97
N LEU A 163 2.40 -3.86 11.66
CA LEU A 163 1.33 -4.85 11.78
C LEU A 163 0.90 -5.00 13.26
N GLY A 164 1.86 -5.10 14.17
CA GLY A 164 1.59 -5.17 15.61
C GLY A 164 0.83 -3.93 16.10
N ILE A 165 1.22 -2.73 15.68
CA ILE A 165 0.52 -1.47 16.02
C ILE A 165 -0.90 -1.46 15.41
N ALA A 166 -1.05 -1.86 14.16
CA ALA A 166 -2.34 -1.89 13.49
C ALA A 166 -3.33 -2.86 14.16
N GLU A 167 -2.82 -4.00 14.69
CA GLU A 167 -3.66 -5.01 15.34
C GLU A 167 -3.98 -4.68 16.81
N THR A 168 -3.11 -3.93 17.51
CA THR A 168 -3.26 -3.69 18.95
C THR A 168 -3.78 -2.31 19.31
N VAL A 169 -3.25 -1.28 18.66
CA VAL A 169 -3.49 0.13 19.01
C VAL A 169 -4.49 0.83 18.09
N ARG A 170 -4.45 0.53 16.80
CA ARG A 170 -5.26 1.18 15.77
C ARG A 170 -6.20 0.18 15.09
N ARG A 171 -7.12 -0.39 15.87
CA ARG A 171 -8.12 -1.36 15.36
C ARG A 171 -9.25 -0.71 14.55
N GLY A 172 -9.38 0.61 14.58
CA GLY A 172 -10.31 1.38 13.76
C GLY A 172 -9.64 1.95 12.51
N CYS A 173 -10.44 2.49 11.65
CA CYS A 173 -10.00 3.31 10.54
C CYS A 173 -9.54 4.69 11.00
#